data_d3ecb2e19babdc947f81fb95494430eb
#
_entry.id   d3ecb2e19babdc947f81fb95494430eb
#
_cell.length_a   1.000
_cell.length_b   1.000
_cell.length_c   1.000
_cell.angle_alpha   90.00
_cell.angle_beta   90.00
_cell.angle_gamma   90.00
#
_symmetry.space_group_name_H-M   'P 1'
#
loop_
_entity.id
_entity.type
_entity.pdbx_description
1 polymer ?
#
loop_
_entity_poly.entity_id
_entity_poly.type
_entity_poly.pdbx_seq_one_letter_code
_entity_poly.pdbx_strand_id
1 'polypeptide(L)'
;MALPVKWVCLGSRVAGVVTVPHLPGPDAPRLVEDRHRWRLPAELIANGAPGGDWADDPAIGCWAEAAHPQQDAVRVVEAGAAGRGLVSVAVTRRRLVVMFPRKLLADAPDTRPRGMFGRPKGNRTDWAEGDIPHIQFSVPQDRIAGYHTALVGRSIPAPRFLAVTFTDGSVLFVRCDKPDPHVEKIRALTT
;
A
#
# COMPACT_ATOMS: atom_id res chain seq x y z
N MET A 1 -7.71 4.63 -11.89
CA MET A 1 -8.32 5.00 -10.59
C MET A 1 -7.23 4.90 -9.53
N ALA A 2 -6.98 5.94 -8.78
CA ALA A 2 -6.07 5.92 -7.66
C ALA A 2 -6.88 5.77 -6.36
N LEU A 3 -6.50 4.83 -5.52
CA LEU A 3 -7.01 4.66 -4.17
C LEU A 3 -6.01 5.32 -3.24
N PRO A 4 -6.34 6.47 -2.62
CA PRO A 4 -5.49 7.01 -1.58
C PRO A 4 -5.57 6.07 -0.39
N VAL A 5 -4.50 5.39 -0.11
CA VAL A 5 -4.41 4.52 1.06
C VAL A 5 -3.69 5.31 2.14
N LYS A 6 -4.42 5.69 3.17
CA LYS A 6 -3.80 6.21 4.40
C LYS A 6 -3.19 5.00 5.12
N TRP A 7 -1.94 4.76 4.85
CA TRP A 7 -1.25 3.59 5.35
C TRP A 7 -0.66 3.89 6.72
N VAL A 8 -1.11 3.18 7.72
CA VAL A 8 -0.53 3.27 9.05
C VAL A 8 0.37 2.07 9.32
N CYS A 9 -0.06 0.88 8.91
CA CYS A 9 0.72 -0.35 9.03
C CYS A 9 0.55 -1.25 7.80
N LEU A 10 1.62 -1.94 7.45
CA LEU A 10 1.71 -2.92 6.39
C LEU A 10 2.24 -4.22 6.97
N GLY A 11 1.73 -5.35 6.50
CA GLY A 11 2.22 -6.65 6.91
C GLY A 11 1.90 -7.72 5.89
N SER A 12 2.46 -8.90 6.09
CA SER A 12 2.17 -10.07 5.28
C SER A 12 2.23 -11.34 6.12
N ARG A 13 1.54 -12.38 5.62
CA ARG A 13 1.70 -13.75 6.09
C ARG A 13 2.24 -14.58 4.93
N VAL A 14 3.43 -15.16 5.13
CA VAL A 14 4.08 -15.99 4.12
C VAL A 14 4.23 -17.40 4.67
N ALA A 15 3.68 -18.38 3.99
CA ALA A 15 3.64 -19.77 4.43
C ALA A 15 3.14 -19.94 5.88
N GLY A 16 2.12 -19.15 6.27
CA GLY A 16 1.55 -19.15 7.61
C GLY A 16 2.32 -18.33 8.65
N VAL A 17 3.49 -17.79 8.33
CA VAL A 17 4.31 -16.97 9.23
C VAL A 17 4.06 -15.49 8.98
N VAL A 18 3.73 -14.74 10.03
CA VAL A 18 3.58 -13.28 9.95
C VAL A 18 4.94 -12.64 9.76
N THR A 19 5.04 -11.81 8.72
CA THR A 19 6.26 -11.08 8.40
C THR A 19 5.97 -9.58 8.31
N VAL A 20 6.92 -8.78 8.75
CA VAL A 20 6.91 -7.34 8.46
C VAL A 20 7.55 -7.11 7.10
N PRO A 21 7.14 -6.08 6.37
CA PRO A 21 7.84 -5.66 5.18
C PRO A 21 9.31 -5.42 5.54
N HIS A 22 10.21 -5.95 4.76
CA HIS A 22 11.62 -5.67 4.94
C HIS A 22 11.83 -4.15 4.85
N LEU A 23 12.61 -3.61 5.79
CA LEU A 23 13.09 -2.24 5.65
C LEU A 23 13.73 -2.11 4.26
N PRO A 24 13.51 -0.99 3.59
CA PRO A 24 13.99 -0.80 2.24
C PRO A 24 15.50 -1.12 2.17
N GLY A 25 15.84 -2.04 1.28
CA GLY A 25 17.22 -2.40 1.00
C GLY A 25 18.03 -1.21 0.46
N PRO A 26 19.31 -1.40 0.12
CA PRO A 26 20.18 -0.33 -0.39
C PRO A 26 19.63 0.36 -1.66
N ASP A 27 18.80 -0.35 -2.42
CA ASP A 27 18.14 0.16 -3.64
C ASP A 27 16.84 0.94 -3.37
N ALA A 28 16.48 1.10 -2.10
CA ALA A 28 15.29 1.85 -1.78
C ALA A 28 15.47 3.35 -2.08
N PRO A 29 14.43 4.01 -2.59
CA PRO A 29 14.50 5.42 -2.88
C PRO A 29 14.79 6.22 -1.60
N ARG A 30 15.74 7.14 -1.66
CA ARG A 30 15.98 8.08 -0.58
C ARG A 30 14.87 9.12 -0.58
N LEU A 31 14.12 9.21 0.52
CA LEU A 31 13.07 10.20 0.70
C LEU A 31 13.59 11.41 1.49
N VAL A 32 13.02 12.58 1.21
CA VAL A 32 13.43 13.85 1.82
C VAL A 32 13.18 13.92 3.32
N GLU A 33 12.14 13.28 3.79
CA GLU A 33 11.78 13.26 5.20
C GLU A 33 11.71 11.83 5.73
N ASP A 34 12.56 11.57 6.72
CA ASP A 34 12.64 10.29 7.42
C ASP A 34 11.72 10.22 8.65
N ARG A 35 10.69 11.08 8.71
CA ARG A 35 9.91 11.33 9.92
C ARG A 35 8.76 10.37 10.17
N HIS A 36 8.32 9.57 9.19
CA HIS A 36 7.27 8.61 9.42
C HIS A 36 7.84 7.34 10.04
N ARG A 37 7.74 7.28 11.35
CA ARG A 37 7.99 6.04 12.08
C ARG A 37 6.87 5.06 11.73
N TRP A 38 7.23 3.96 11.09
CA TRP A 38 6.37 2.81 10.97
C TRP A 38 5.90 2.40 12.37
N ARG A 39 4.61 2.40 12.59
CA ARG A 39 4.08 1.59 13.68
C ARG A 39 4.01 0.17 13.14
N LEU A 40 5.00 -0.62 13.51
CA LEU A 40 4.89 -2.06 13.33
C LEU A 40 3.69 -2.50 14.16
N PRO A 41 2.85 -3.44 13.68
CA PRO A 41 1.87 -4.12 14.51
C PRO A 41 2.63 -5.04 15.48
N ALA A 42 3.32 -4.44 16.46
CA ALA A 42 4.32 -5.09 17.28
C ALA A 42 3.75 -6.27 18.06
N GLU A 43 2.51 -6.16 18.54
CA GLU A 43 1.84 -7.21 19.29
C GLU A 43 1.36 -8.37 18.41
N LEU A 44 0.84 -8.07 17.21
CA LEU A 44 0.39 -9.10 16.27
C LEU A 44 1.55 -9.93 15.73
N ILE A 45 2.72 -9.29 15.54
CA ILE A 45 3.92 -9.94 15.03
C ILE A 45 4.56 -10.79 16.12
N ALA A 46 4.64 -10.29 17.34
CA ALA A 46 5.27 -10.99 18.46
C ALA A 46 4.51 -12.26 18.88
N ASN A 47 3.19 -12.29 18.70
CA ASN A 47 2.33 -13.37 19.18
C ASN A 47 1.90 -14.37 18.11
N GLY A 48 2.39 -14.24 16.86
CA GLY A 48 2.05 -15.15 15.77
C GLY A 48 0.53 -15.25 15.56
N ALA A 49 -0.14 -14.12 15.38
CA ALA A 49 -1.59 -14.05 15.35
C ALA A 49 -2.22 -15.12 14.45
N PRO A 50 -3.04 -16.03 14.98
CA PRO A 50 -3.71 -17.05 14.18
C PRO A 50 -4.80 -16.41 13.33
N GLY A 51 -4.89 -16.82 12.11
CA GLY A 51 -6.00 -16.64 11.16
C GLY A 51 -6.65 -15.31 11.10
N GLY A 52 -6.80 -14.36 10.52
CA GLY A 52 -7.66 -13.19 10.36
C GLY A 52 -7.59 -12.11 11.45
N ASP A 53 -6.90 -12.32 12.55
CA ASP A 53 -6.86 -11.36 13.68
C ASP A 53 -6.18 -10.03 13.29
N TRP A 54 -5.27 -10.04 12.31
CA TRP A 54 -4.68 -8.83 11.75
C TRP A 54 -5.73 -7.87 11.16
N ALA A 55 -6.83 -8.41 10.67
CA ALA A 55 -7.87 -7.61 10.03
C ALA A 55 -8.67 -6.76 11.03
N ASP A 56 -8.70 -7.15 12.31
CA ASP A 56 -9.41 -6.42 13.36
C ASP A 56 -8.60 -5.23 13.90
N ASP A 57 -7.29 -5.18 13.63
CA ASP A 57 -6.47 -4.02 13.96
C ASP A 57 -6.70 -2.88 12.94
N PRO A 58 -7.32 -1.76 13.33
CA PRO A 58 -7.60 -0.64 12.43
C PRO A 58 -6.33 0.06 11.91
N ALA A 59 -5.18 -0.19 12.55
CA ALA A 59 -3.91 0.36 12.10
C ALA A 59 -3.37 -0.33 10.85
N ILE A 60 -3.82 -1.57 10.56
CA ILE A 60 -3.39 -2.29 9.36
C ILE A 60 -4.19 -1.82 8.15
N GLY A 61 -3.52 -1.07 7.28
CA GLY A 61 -4.09 -0.56 6.04
C GLY A 61 -3.93 -1.50 4.85
N CYS A 62 -2.91 -2.36 4.87
CA CYS A 62 -2.63 -3.30 3.81
C CYS A 62 -2.00 -4.59 4.33
N TRP A 63 -2.40 -5.71 3.75
CA TRP A 63 -1.95 -7.02 4.15
C TRP A 63 -1.81 -7.95 2.95
N ALA A 64 -0.77 -8.79 2.94
CA ALA A 64 -0.60 -9.82 1.93
C ALA A 64 -0.66 -11.23 2.54
N GLU A 65 -1.34 -12.13 1.84
CA GLU A 65 -1.31 -13.58 2.10
C GLU A 65 -0.62 -14.28 0.93
N ALA A 66 0.39 -15.08 1.22
CA ALA A 66 1.22 -15.71 0.19
C ALA A 66 1.84 -17.02 0.69
N ALA A 67 2.22 -17.89 -0.24
CA ALA A 67 3.02 -19.10 0.05
C ALA A 67 4.53 -18.80 0.05
N HIS A 68 4.96 -17.79 -0.73
CA HIS A 68 6.37 -17.43 -0.88
C HIS A 68 6.59 -15.93 -0.87
N PRO A 69 7.75 -15.44 -0.39
CA PRO A 69 8.03 -14.00 -0.30
C PRO A 69 8.17 -13.33 -1.68
N GLN A 70 8.39 -14.10 -2.74
CA GLN A 70 8.54 -13.59 -4.11
C GLN A 70 7.19 -13.35 -4.81
N GLN A 71 6.05 -13.71 -4.20
CA GLN A 71 4.74 -13.56 -4.80
C GLN A 71 4.30 -12.09 -4.84
N ASP A 72 3.44 -11.76 -5.80
CA ASP A 72 3.09 -10.38 -6.14
C ASP A 72 2.48 -9.58 -4.99
N ALA A 73 1.60 -10.19 -4.19
CA ALA A 73 1.00 -9.50 -3.05
C ALA A 73 2.06 -9.03 -2.03
N VAL A 74 3.06 -9.86 -1.73
CA VAL A 74 4.15 -9.52 -0.81
C VAL A 74 4.99 -8.38 -1.38
N ARG A 75 5.35 -8.48 -2.66
CA ARG A 75 6.13 -7.44 -3.36
C ARG A 75 5.42 -6.09 -3.41
N VAL A 76 4.08 -6.09 -3.55
CA VAL A 76 3.27 -4.86 -3.46
C VAL A 76 3.36 -4.25 -2.07
N VAL A 77 3.25 -5.06 -1.00
CA VAL A 77 3.38 -4.58 0.38
C VAL A 77 4.79 -4.05 0.65
N GLU A 78 5.83 -4.74 0.21
CA GLU A 78 7.22 -4.29 0.34
C GLU A 78 7.48 -2.98 -0.39
N ALA A 79 6.95 -2.85 -1.61
CA ALA A 79 7.03 -1.60 -2.36
C ALA A 79 6.28 -0.46 -1.66
N GLY A 80 5.15 -0.78 -1.03
CA GLY A 80 4.41 0.15 -0.18
C GLY A 80 5.25 0.60 1.01
N ALA A 81 6.01 -0.33 1.61
CA ALA A 81 6.92 -0.03 2.70
C ALA A 81 7.98 1.01 2.32
N ALA A 82 8.52 0.95 1.11
CA ALA A 82 9.52 1.90 0.61
C ALA A 82 9.01 3.35 0.62
N GLY A 83 7.72 3.57 0.42
CA GLY A 83 7.09 4.90 0.43
C GLY A 83 6.72 5.44 1.82
N ARG A 84 7.04 4.70 2.89
CA ARG A 84 6.89 5.12 4.30
C ARG A 84 5.52 5.71 4.65
N GLY A 85 4.44 5.08 4.18
CA GLY A 85 3.07 5.50 4.47
C GLY A 85 2.51 6.60 3.56
N LEU A 86 3.28 7.08 2.59
CA LEU A 86 2.86 8.11 1.63
C LEU A 86 2.51 7.52 0.26
N VAL A 87 2.13 6.27 0.25
CA VAL A 87 1.92 5.48 -0.94
C VAL A 87 0.46 5.45 -1.35
N SER A 88 0.22 5.39 -2.63
CA SER A 88 -1.08 5.09 -3.21
C SER A 88 -0.98 3.84 -4.08
N VAL A 89 -2.01 3.01 -4.03
CA VAL A 89 -2.20 1.94 -5.00
C VAL A 89 -3.16 2.42 -6.06
N ALA A 90 -2.76 2.35 -7.31
CA ALA A 90 -3.62 2.70 -8.42
C ALA A 90 -3.80 1.52 -9.37
N VAL A 91 -5.02 1.38 -9.88
CA VAL A 91 -5.36 0.39 -10.91
C VAL A 91 -5.61 1.10 -12.23
N THR A 92 -4.97 0.63 -13.27
CA THR A 92 -5.14 1.06 -14.65
C THR A 92 -5.60 -0.11 -15.52
N ARG A 93 -5.95 0.13 -16.77
CA ARG A 93 -6.27 -0.96 -17.72
C ARG A 93 -5.17 -1.98 -17.89
N ARG A 94 -3.91 -1.58 -17.69
CA ARG A 94 -2.73 -2.43 -18.01
C ARG A 94 -2.02 -2.99 -16.79
N ARG A 95 -2.19 -2.37 -15.60
CA ARG A 95 -1.40 -2.74 -14.42
C ARG A 95 -1.98 -2.18 -13.13
N LEU A 96 -1.67 -2.82 -12.03
CA LEU A 96 -1.70 -2.28 -10.68
C LEU A 96 -0.35 -1.62 -10.40
N VAL A 97 -0.34 -0.42 -9.83
CA VAL A 97 0.89 0.31 -9.52
C VAL A 97 0.90 0.75 -8.05
N VAL A 98 2.08 0.67 -7.45
CA VAL A 98 2.39 1.29 -6.16
C VAL A 98 3.18 2.56 -6.45
N MET A 99 2.69 3.70 -6.01
CA MET A 99 3.28 4.99 -6.32
C MET A 99 3.20 5.98 -5.18
N PHE A 100 4.07 6.97 -5.21
CA PHE A 100 4.07 8.12 -4.31
C PHE A 100 4.47 9.39 -5.09
N PRO A 101 4.21 10.60 -4.55
CA PRO A 101 4.61 11.83 -5.23
C PRO A 101 6.12 11.90 -5.44
N ARG A 102 6.57 12.13 -6.68
CA ARG A 102 8.01 12.23 -7.03
C ARG A 102 8.76 13.28 -6.21
N LYS A 103 8.08 14.33 -5.78
CA LYS A 103 8.65 15.38 -4.91
C LYS A 103 9.18 14.87 -3.57
N LEU A 104 8.80 13.63 -3.17
CA LEU A 104 9.31 12.99 -1.95
C LEU A 104 10.72 12.42 -2.10
N LEU A 105 11.19 12.20 -3.31
CA LEU A 105 12.57 11.76 -3.55
C LEU A 105 13.56 12.83 -3.11
N ALA A 106 14.65 12.42 -2.48
CA ALA A 106 15.66 13.34 -1.97
C ALA A 106 16.35 14.16 -3.08
N ASP A 107 16.44 13.59 -4.27
CA ASP A 107 17.02 14.20 -5.47
C ASP A 107 16.01 15.02 -6.29
N ALA A 108 14.73 14.98 -5.94
CA ALA A 108 13.70 15.74 -6.64
C ALA A 108 13.80 17.24 -6.27
N PRO A 109 13.68 18.13 -7.27
CA PRO A 109 13.66 19.57 -7.00
C PRO A 109 12.48 19.94 -6.11
N ASP A 110 12.71 20.83 -5.15
CA ASP A 110 11.66 21.40 -4.33
C ASP A 110 10.88 22.46 -5.09
N THR A 111 9.75 22.08 -5.64
CA THR A 111 8.86 22.94 -6.44
C THR A 111 7.83 23.69 -5.60
N ARG A 112 7.87 23.58 -4.27
CA ARG A 112 6.91 24.27 -3.40
C ARG A 112 7.00 25.79 -3.56
N PRO A 113 5.85 26.49 -3.54
CA PRO A 113 5.86 27.96 -3.53
C PRO A 113 6.62 28.48 -2.33
N ARG A 114 7.42 29.52 -2.52
CA ARG A 114 8.19 30.14 -1.46
C ARG A 114 7.39 31.24 -0.80
N GLY A 115 7.44 31.31 0.54
CA GLY A 115 6.88 32.41 1.32
C GLY A 115 7.75 33.65 1.26
N MET A 116 7.29 34.73 1.94
CA MET A 116 7.94 36.05 1.95
C MET A 116 9.41 36.05 2.41
N PHE A 117 9.82 35.00 3.19
CA PHE A 117 11.21 34.85 3.66
C PHE A 117 11.94 33.70 2.92
N GLY A 118 11.52 33.36 1.72
CA GLY A 118 12.14 32.27 0.93
C GLY A 118 11.90 30.85 1.45
N ARG A 119 11.16 30.70 2.55
CA ARG A 119 10.83 29.38 3.12
C ARG A 119 9.75 28.70 2.29
N PRO A 120 9.89 27.41 1.97
CA PRO A 120 8.86 26.68 1.25
C PRO A 120 7.55 26.65 2.05
N LYS A 121 6.42 26.92 1.38
CA LYS A 121 5.09 26.80 1.96
C LYS A 121 4.50 25.41 1.74
N GLY A 122 3.75 24.94 2.74
CA GLY A 122 3.04 23.66 2.67
C GLY A 122 3.90 22.44 3.02
N ASN A 123 3.23 21.31 3.17
CA ASN A 123 3.86 20.05 3.48
C ASN A 123 4.31 19.36 2.18
N ARG A 124 5.56 18.90 2.13
CA ARG A 124 6.09 18.18 0.98
C ARG A 124 5.51 16.77 0.86
N THR A 125 4.95 16.25 1.94
CA THR A 125 4.49 14.87 2.03
C THR A 125 3.09 14.63 1.46
N ASP A 126 2.27 15.66 1.28
CA ASP A 126 0.91 15.50 0.82
C ASP A 126 0.82 15.45 -0.71
N TRP A 127 -0.09 14.63 -1.23
CA TRP A 127 -0.48 14.68 -2.63
C TRP A 127 -1.14 16.03 -2.94
N ALA A 128 -0.70 16.66 -4.02
CA ALA A 128 -1.29 17.87 -4.55
C ALA A 128 -1.71 17.66 -6.01
N GLU A 129 -2.63 18.47 -6.48
CA GLU A 129 -3.01 18.49 -7.89
C GLU A 129 -1.80 18.84 -8.75
N GLY A 130 -1.57 18.06 -9.79
CA GLY A 130 -0.40 18.22 -10.68
C GLY A 130 0.88 17.51 -10.21
N ASP A 131 0.89 16.85 -9.04
CA ASP A 131 2.05 16.06 -8.62
C ASP A 131 2.33 14.92 -9.59
N ILE A 132 3.59 14.81 -9.99
CA ILE A 132 4.07 13.70 -10.83
C ILE A 132 4.25 12.46 -9.96
N PRO A 133 3.60 11.32 -10.30
CA PRO A 133 3.81 10.09 -9.56
C PRO A 133 5.19 9.48 -9.85
N HIS A 134 5.85 9.00 -8.82
CA HIS A 134 6.94 8.04 -8.93
C HIS A 134 6.35 6.63 -8.77
N ILE A 135 6.54 5.78 -9.77
CA ILE A 135 6.08 4.38 -9.72
C ILE A 135 7.19 3.57 -9.06
N GLN A 136 6.92 3.08 -7.86
CA GLN A 136 7.85 2.24 -7.10
C GLN A 136 7.79 0.78 -7.55
N PHE A 137 6.59 0.29 -7.85
CA PHE A 137 6.37 -1.08 -8.28
C PHE A 137 5.13 -1.19 -9.16
N SER A 138 5.10 -2.17 -10.04
CA SER A 138 3.91 -2.43 -10.84
C SER A 138 3.73 -3.91 -11.13
N VAL A 139 2.48 -4.36 -11.10
CA VAL A 139 2.07 -5.71 -11.51
C VAL A 139 1.21 -5.58 -12.76
N PRO A 140 1.56 -6.24 -13.87
CA PRO A 140 0.75 -6.28 -15.08
C PRO A 140 -0.64 -6.84 -14.81
N GLN A 141 -1.65 -6.39 -15.58
CA GLN A 141 -3.03 -6.80 -15.37
C GLN A 141 -3.28 -8.30 -15.63
N ASP A 142 -2.51 -8.92 -16.53
CA ASP A 142 -2.56 -10.34 -16.81
C ASP A 142 -2.07 -11.23 -15.66
N ARG A 143 -1.36 -10.66 -14.68
CA ARG A 143 -0.99 -11.32 -13.43
C ARG A 143 -2.01 -11.15 -12.31
N ILE A 144 -3.12 -10.48 -12.57
CA ILE A 144 -4.20 -10.27 -11.61
C ILE A 144 -5.38 -11.14 -12.01
N ALA A 145 -5.72 -12.11 -11.15
CA ALA A 145 -6.85 -13.03 -11.36
C ALA A 145 -8.20 -12.34 -11.10
N GLY A 146 -8.24 -11.35 -10.20
CA GLY A 146 -9.47 -10.62 -9.95
C GLY A 146 -9.43 -9.62 -8.80
N TYR A 147 -10.53 -8.88 -8.70
CA TYR A 147 -10.80 -7.89 -7.67
C TYR A 147 -12.14 -8.18 -7.02
N HIS A 148 -12.20 -8.20 -5.70
CA HIS A 148 -13.44 -8.46 -4.96
C HIS A 148 -13.45 -7.75 -3.60
N THR A 149 -14.63 -7.65 -3.01
CA THR A 149 -14.78 -7.23 -1.61
C THR A 149 -14.57 -8.44 -0.73
N ALA A 150 -13.73 -8.30 0.29
CA ALA A 150 -13.51 -9.30 1.32
C ALA A 150 -13.97 -8.77 2.69
N LEU A 151 -14.66 -9.62 3.44
CA LEU A 151 -14.96 -9.44 4.86
C LEU A 151 -14.00 -10.34 5.64
N VAL A 152 -13.07 -9.77 6.37
CA VAL A 152 -12.01 -10.50 7.08
C VAL A 152 -11.94 -9.97 8.51
N GLY A 153 -11.64 -10.86 9.46
CA GLY A 153 -11.60 -10.53 10.88
C GLY A 153 -12.73 -11.17 11.66
N ARG A 154 -12.75 -10.95 12.97
CA ARG A 154 -13.72 -11.51 13.92
C ARG A 154 -14.63 -10.47 14.54
N SER A 155 -14.31 -9.19 14.37
CA SER A 155 -15.13 -8.09 14.89
C SER A 155 -16.49 -8.01 14.18
N ILE A 156 -17.49 -7.44 14.86
CA ILE A 156 -18.84 -7.25 14.33
C ILE A 156 -19.12 -5.73 14.31
N PRO A 157 -19.32 -5.13 13.15
CA PRO A 157 -19.24 -5.72 11.80
C PRO A 157 -17.78 -6.06 11.40
N ALA A 158 -17.64 -7.10 10.59
CA ALA A 158 -16.32 -7.48 10.08
C ALA A 158 -15.71 -6.37 9.20
N PRO A 159 -14.42 -6.11 9.34
CA PRO A 159 -13.72 -5.13 8.51
C PRO A 159 -13.81 -5.45 7.03
N ARG A 160 -13.91 -4.39 6.21
CA ARG A 160 -14.03 -4.50 4.77
C ARG A 160 -12.72 -4.19 4.07
N PHE A 161 -12.40 -4.99 3.07
CA PHE A 161 -11.19 -4.83 2.27
C PHE A 161 -11.52 -4.93 0.78
N LEU A 162 -10.80 -4.16 -0.02
CA LEU A 162 -10.60 -4.47 -1.42
C LEU A 162 -9.54 -5.57 -1.48
N ALA A 163 -9.91 -6.75 -1.97
CA ALA A 163 -9.00 -7.86 -2.19
C ALA A 163 -8.59 -7.94 -3.65
N VAL A 164 -7.30 -8.11 -3.90
CA VAL A 164 -6.70 -8.35 -5.21
C VAL A 164 -6.09 -9.74 -5.18
N THR A 165 -6.63 -10.64 -5.98
CA THR A 165 -6.09 -12.00 -6.15
C THR A 165 -5.16 -12.02 -7.34
N PHE A 166 -3.95 -12.52 -7.16
CA PHE A 166 -2.96 -12.64 -8.22
C PHE A 166 -2.95 -14.08 -8.81
N THR A 167 -2.48 -14.19 -10.03
CA THR A 167 -2.39 -15.51 -10.73
C THR A 167 -1.38 -16.46 -10.09
N ASP A 168 -0.45 -15.93 -9.28
CA ASP A 168 0.50 -16.72 -8.48
C ASP A 168 -0.10 -17.28 -7.18
N GLY A 169 -1.42 -17.06 -6.95
CA GLY A 169 -2.16 -17.55 -5.80
C GLY A 169 -2.07 -16.64 -4.56
N SER A 170 -1.29 -15.57 -4.59
CA SER A 170 -1.25 -14.62 -3.49
C SER A 170 -2.43 -13.65 -3.49
N VAL A 171 -2.74 -13.07 -2.34
CA VAL A 171 -3.85 -12.13 -2.17
C VAL A 171 -3.38 -10.89 -1.41
N LEU A 172 -3.70 -9.73 -1.95
CA LEU A 172 -3.48 -8.44 -1.32
C LEU A 172 -4.81 -7.90 -0.79
N PHE A 173 -4.85 -7.53 0.47
CA PHE A 173 -5.98 -6.88 1.11
C PHE A 173 -5.65 -5.41 1.37
N VAL A 174 -6.47 -4.52 0.85
CA VAL A 174 -6.37 -3.06 1.06
C VAL A 174 -7.59 -2.62 1.84
N ARG A 175 -7.38 -2.06 3.04
CA ARG A 175 -8.49 -1.59 3.88
C ARG A 175 -9.22 -0.45 3.17
N CYS A 176 -10.52 -0.57 3.09
CA CYS A 176 -11.37 0.40 2.42
C CYS A 176 -12.78 0.35 3.02
N ASP A 177 -13.31 1.51 3.43
CA ASP A 177 -14.66 1.58 4.03
C ASP A 177 -15.76 1.17 3.06
N LYS A 178 -15.57 1.44 1.78
CA LYS A 178 -16.54 1.16 0.70
C LYS A 178 -15.85 0.46 -0.48
N PRO A 179 -15.47 -0.83 -0.35
CA PRO A 179 -14.76 -1.54 -1.40
C PRO A 179 -15.62 -1.83 -2.64
N ASP A 180 -16.94 -2.07 -2.49
CA ASP A 180 -17.82 -2.45 -3.60
C ASP A 180 -17.80 -1.46 -4.77
N PRO A 181 -18.00 -0.13 -4.55
CA PRO A 181 -17.89 0.85 -5.64
C PRO A 181 -16.52 0.88 -6.31
N HIS A 182 -15.46 0.55 -5.56
CA HIS A 182 -14.12 0.48 -6.13
C HIS A 182 -13.94 -0.76 -7.00
N VAL A 183 -14.45 -1.90 -6.55
CA VAL A 183 -14.44 -3.15 -7.33
C VAL A 183 -15.21 -2.98 -8.65
N GLU A 184 -16.39 -2.39 -8.61
CA GLU A 184 -17.18 -2.11 -9.81
C GLU A 184 -16.45 -1.19 -10.80
N LYS A 185 -15.86 -0.09 -10.31
CA LYS A 185 -15.06 0.82 -11.14
C LYS A 185 -13.83 0.16 -11.73
N ILE A 186 -13.15 -0.70 -10.97
CA ILE A 186 -11.99 -1.44 -11.45
C ILE A 186 -12.41 -2.41 -12.54
N ARG A 187 -13.47 -3.19 -12.33
CA ARG A 187 -13.98 -4.12 -13.34
C ARG A 187 -14.33 -3.40 -14.64
N ALA A 188 -15.08 -2.30 -14.55
CA ALA A 188 -15.39 -1.49 -15.73
C ALA A 188 -14.16 -0.88 -16.43
N LEU A 189 -13.05 -0.71 -15.72
CA LEU A 189 -11.81 -0.19 -16.27
C LEU A 189 -10.97 -1.28 -16.96
N THR A 190 -11.05 -2.53 -16.48
CA THR A 190 -10.19 -3.64 -16.90
C THR A 190 -10.84 -4.58 -17.90
N THR A 191 -12.12 -4.44 -18.14
CA THR A 191 -12.85 -5.05 -19.26
C THR A 191 -12.66 -4.21 -20.52
#